data_66e365299e1aa5f3d1a6f319777a89b7
#
_entry.id   66e365299e1aa5f3d1a6f319777a89b7
#
_cell.length_a   1.000
_cell.length_b   1.000
_cell.length_c   1.000
_cell.angle_alpha   90.00
_cell.angle_beta   90.00
_cell.angle_gamma   90.00
#
_symmetry.space_group_name_H-M   'P 1'
#
loop_
_entity.id
_entity.type
_entity.pdbx_description
1 polymer ?
#
loop_
_entity_poly.entity_id
_entity_poly.type
_entity_poly.pdbx_seq_one_letter_code
_entity_poly.pdbx_strand_id
1 'polypeptide(L)'
;MKKSKDIKAFNILSYTLIALVAIICLIPFLMVVVGSFTAEKEIIANGFSFFPKEWSIEAYKTALKEPMAILRAYGVTASLTVLGTAIGLFIVAMTAYVLQRKDFKWRNKVSFFFYFTTLFSGGLVPWYILMVKYLGLKDSYLALLLPPLLSVFNIIIMKSYMSGIPQALTESAKIDGAGDFTIFMKVILPLVKPALATIGMFIALGYWNDWYNSMLFINNENLYSLQYYLYKIVNNIEAYKTILAQAGGGTSLGSTINMPSESLKMALTIIVTGPIILVYPFIQKYFVSGVTIGAVKG
;
A
#
# COMPACT_ATOMS: atom_id res chain seq x y z
N MET A 1 -22.69 4.46 -36.76
CA MET A 1 -23.87 3.78 -36.15
C MET A 1 -24.46 4.65 -35.05
N LYS A 2 -25.75 5.06 -35.14
CA LYS A 2 -26.43 5.77 -34.05
C LYS A 2 -26.64 4.79 -32.90
N LYS A 3 -26.01 5.05 -31.70
CA LYS A 3 -26.27 4.27 -30.50
C LYS A 3 -27.78 4.28 -30.20
N SER A 4 -28.36 3.10 -29.95
CA SER A 4 -29.78 2.96 -29.54
C SER A 4 -30.08 3.86 -28.33
N LYS A 5 -31.34 4.34 -28.22
CA LYS A 5 -31.75 5.18 -27.08
C LYS A 5 -31.51 4.48 -25.74
N ASP A 6 -31.69 3.17 -25.69
CA ASP A 6 -31.45 2.35 -24.48
C ASP A 6 -29.99 2.34 -24.06
N ILE A 7 -29.04 2.25 -25.01
CA ILE A 7 -27.61 2.34 -24.75
C ILE A 7 -27.24 3.73 -24.22
N LYS A 8 -27.88 4.79 -24.72
CA LYS A 8 -27.61 6.14 -24.20
C LYS A 8 -28.16 6.31 -22.79
N ALA A 9 -29.38 5.84 -22.53
CA ALA A 9 -29.98 5.88 -21.19
C ALA A 9 -29.14 5.06 -20.17
N PHE A 10 -28.71 3.87 -20.55
CA PHE A 10 -27.82 3.05 -19.72
C PHE A 10 -26.49 3.74 -19.40
N ASN A 11 -25.86 4.35 -20.43
CA ASN A 11 -24.59 5.05 -20.20
C ASN A 11 -24.76 6.27 -19.28
N ILE A 12 -25.85 7.06 -19.47
CA ILE A 12 -26.14 8.21 -18.59
C ILE A 12 -26.32 7.73 -17.15
N LEU A 13 -27.15 6.71 -16.94
CA LEU A 13 -27.37 6.16 -15.59
C LEU A 13 -26.08 5.66 -14.96
N SER A 14 -25.29 4.90 -15.71
CA SER A 14 -23.99 4.36 -15.22
C SER A 14 -23.00 5.46 -14.86
N TYR A 15 -22.85 6.47 -15.71
CA TYR A 15 -21.94 7.59 -15.41
C TYR A 15 -22.43 8.43 -14.23
N THR A 16 -23.74 8.66 -14.12
CA THR A 16 -24.32 9.38 -12.97
C THR A 16 -24.09 8.63 -11.67
N LEU A 17 -24.33 7.31 -11.65
CA LEU A 17 -24.11 6.48 -10.48
C LEU A 17 -22.63 6.47 -10.07
N ILE A 18 -21.72 6.27 -11.02
CA ILE A 18 -20.27 6.28 -10.77
C ILE A 18 -19.82 7.65 -10.27
N ALA A 19 -20.31 8.74 -10.86
CA ALA A 19 -19.98 10.10 -10.42
C ALA A 19 -20.48 10.37 -8.99
N LEU A 20 -21.70 9.93 -8.65
CA LEU A 20 -22.26 10.04 -7.31
C LEU A 20 -21.39 9.31 -6.27
N VAL A 21 -21.04 8.06 -6.55
CA VAL A 21 -20.17 7.27 -5.68
C VAL A 21 -18.81 7.95 -5.53
N ALA A 22 -18.21 8.44 -6.62
CA ALA A 22 -16.93 9.14 -6.57
C ALA A 22 -17.00 10.41 -5.70
N ILE A 23 -18.07 11.21 -5.81
CA ILE A 23 -18.28 12.41 -4.99
C ILE A 23 -18.40 12.01 -3.51
N ILE A 24 -19.20 10.98 -3.18
CA ILE A 24 -19.33 10.49 -1.80
C ILE A 24 -17.98 10.05 -1.23
N CYS A 25 -17.14 9.35 -2.01
CA CYS A 25 -15.81 8.96 -1.59
C CYS A 25 -14.85 10.14 -1.39
N LEU A 26 -15.02 11.24 -2.10
CA LEU A 26 -14.19 12.43 -1.97
C LEU A 26 -14.53 13.27 -0.73
N ILE A 27 -15.77 13.22 -0.26
CA ILE A 27 -16.23 14.01 0.90
C ILE A 27 -15.33 13.82 2.14
N PRO A 28 -15.09 12.60 2.65
CA PRO A 28 -14.25 12.42 3.84
C PRO A 28 -12.80 12.85 3.60
N PHE A 29 -12.28 12.65 2.41
CA PHE A 29 -10.93 13.11 2.06
C PHE A 29 -10.82 14.64 2.09
N LEU A 30 -11.80 15.33 1.50
CA LEU A 30 -11.85 16.80 1.55
C LEU A 30 -12.00 17.32 2.98
N MET A 31 -12.77 16.62 3.84
CA MET A 31 -12.87 16.97 5.27
C MET A 31 -11.51 16.85 5.96
N VAL A 32 -10.72 15.82 5.67
CA VAL A 32 -9.36 15.70 6.23
C VAL A 32 -8.46 16.84 5.75
N VAL A 33 -8.55 17.21 4.46
CA VAL A 33 -7.78 18.34 3.92
C VAL A 33 -8.18 19.64 4.60
N VAL A 34 -9.47 19.96 4.67
CA VAL A 34 -9.96 21.18 5.31
C VAL A 34 -9.63 21.20 6.80
N GLY A 35 -9.86 20.09 7.51
CA GLY A 35 -9.55 19.95 8.93
C GLY A 35 -8.07 20.12 9.25
N SER A 36 -7.17 19.74 8.33
CA SER A 36 -5.73 19.96 8.52
C SER A 36 -5.30 21.43 8.50
N PHE A 37 -6.12 22.30 7.90
CA PHE A 37 -5.94 23.75 7.88
C PHE A 37 -6.88 24.48 8.83
N THR A 38 -7.65 23.80 9.68
CA THR A 38 -8.59 24.40 10.63
C THR A 38 -7.90 24.61 11.97
N ALA A 39 -8.16 25.74 12.62
CA ALA A 39 -7.66 25.99 13.97
C ALA A 39 -8.23 24.94 14.97
N GLU A 40 -7.37 24.40 15.84
CA GLU A 40 -7.75 23.37 16.81
C GLU A 40 -8.95 23.81 17.69
N LYS A 41 -8.95 25.06 18.12
CA LYS A 41 -10.04 25.64 18.91
C LYS A 41 -11.39 25.57 18.21
N GLU A 42 -11.39 25.81 16.91
CA GLU A 42 -12.60 25.74 16.08
C GLU A 42 -13.10 24.29 15.99
N ILE A 43 -12.18 23.31 15.78
CA ILE A 43 -12.55 21.89 15.73
C ILE A 43 -13.14 21.42 17.05
N ILE A 44 -12.57 21.83 18.18
CA ILE A 44 -13.06 21.45 19.52
C ILE A 44 -14.43 22.08 19.80
N ALA A 45 -14.64 23.34 19.41
CA ALA A 45 -15.86 24.06 19.71
C ALA A 45 -17.04 23.70 18.79
N ASN A 46 -16.79 23.55 17.49
CA ASN A 46 -17.82 23.44 16.45
C ASN A 46 -17.77 22.11 15.67
N GLY A 47 -16.77 21.25 15.95
CA GLY A 47 -16.55 20.04 15.20
C GLY A 47 -15.91 20.30 13.82
N PHE A 48 -15.89 19.25 12.99
CA PHE A 48 -15.36 19.36 11.62
C PHE A 48 -16.36 20.01 10.69
N SER A 49 -15.91 21.04 9.94
CA SER A 49 -16.72 21.76 8.97
C SER A 49 -15.95 21.91 7.66
N PHE A 50 -16.69 21.93 6.53
CA PHE A 50 -16.12 22.27 5.23
C PHE A 50 -15.76 23.76 5.09
N PHE A 51 -16.37 24.61 5.91
CA PHE A 51 -16.18 26.06 5.89
C PHE A 51 -15.84 26.55 7.31
N PRO A 52 -14.61 26.28 7.79
CA PRO A 52 -14.20 26.75 9.10
C PRO A 52 -14.10 28.27 9.12
N LYS A 53 -14.41 28.87 10.26
CA LYS A 53 -14.30 30.32 10.47
C LYS A 53 -12.87 30.74 10.70
N GLU A 54 -12.06 29.89 11.32
CA GLU A 54 -10.65 30.16 11.64
C GLU A 54 -9.73 29.16 10.94
N TRP A 55 -8.92 29.66 10.00
CA TRP A 55 -7.90 28.88 9.30
C TRP A 55 -6.57 28.96 10.03
N SER A 56 -5.83 27.84 10.13
CA SER A 56 -4.55 27.77 10.82
C SER A 56 -3.61 26.76 10.12
N ILE A 57 -2.32 27.09 10.10
CA ILE A 57 -1.24 26.19 9.69
C ILE A 57 -0.43 25.65 10.88
N GLU A 58 -0.90 25.87 12.10
CA GLU A 58 -0.20 25.50 13.33
C GLU A 58 0.02 23.98 13.43
N ALA A 59 -0.93 23.20 12.94
CA ALA A 59 -0.82 21.73 12.84
C ALA A 59 0.40 21.33 12.00
N TYR A 60 0.60 21.95 10.84
CA TYR A 60 1.76 21.68 9.98
C TYR A 60 3.08 22.17 10.60
N LYS A 61 3.08 23.33 11.27
CA LYS A 61 4.26 23.80 12.01
C LYS A 61 4.64 22.82 13.11
N THR A 62 3.63 22.28 13.81
CA THR A 62 3.84 21.31 14.88
C THR A 62 4.30 19.97 14.32
N ALA A 63 3.70 19.49 13.24
CA ALA A 63 4.14 18.26 12.53
C ALA A 63 5.60 18.36 12.10
N LEU A 64 6.01 19.53 11.60
CA LEU A 64 7.36 19.79 11.08
C LEU A 64 8.35 20.29 12.13
N LYS A 65 8.06 20.20 13.44
CA LYS A 65 9.04 20.55 14.49
C LYS A 65 10.29 19.66 14.45
N GLU A 66 10.11 18.39 14.09
CA GLU A 66 11.19 17.41 13.90
C GLU A 66 11.27 16.93 12.45
N PRO A 67 11.65 17.80 11.51
CA PRO A 67 11.60 17.47 10.09
C PRO A 67 12.50 16.29 9.72
N MET A 68 13.61 16.11 10.44
CA MET A 68 14.57 15.03 10.19
C MET A 68 13.98 13.66 10.51
N ALA A 69 13.12 13.52 11.52
CA ALA A 69 12.42 12.27 11.84
C ALA A 69 11.46 11.88 10.71
N ILE A 70 10.68 12.84 10.21
CA ILE A 70 9.78 12.63 9.07
C ILE A 70 10.58 12.25 7.80
N LEU A 71 11.66 12.98 7.49
CA LEU A 71 12.49 12.70 6.32
C LEU A 71 13.14 11.31 6.38
N ARG A 72 13.60 10.87 7.56
CA ARG A 72 14.10 9.50 7.74
C ARG A 72 13.00 8.46 7.51
N ALA A 73 11.83 8.65 8.09
CA ALA A 73 10.70 7.74 7.91
C ALA A 73 10.26 7.67 6.43
N TYR A 74 10.29 8.79 5.70
CA TYR A 74 10.12 8.81 4.24
C TYR A 74 11.21 8.02 3.52
N GLY A 75 12.47 8.23 3.89
CA GLY A 75 13.62 7.52 3.31
C GLY A 75 13.51 6.00 3.49
N VAL A 76 13.14 5.55 4.70
CA VAL A 76 12.91 4.13 5.00
C VAL A 76 11.77 3.59 4.15
N THR A 77 10.61 4.24 4.15
CA THR A 77 9.44 3.75 3.40
C THR A 77 9.68 3.80 1.89
N ALA A 78 10.26 4.86 1.35
CA ALA A 78 10.55 4.97 -0.07
C ALA A 78 11.56 3.90 -0.52
N SER A 79 12.63 3.68 0.24
CA SER A 79 13.62 2.65 -0.07
C SER A 79 13.02 1.24 0.02
N LEU A 80 12.22 0.93 1.04
CA LEU A 80 11.48 -0.34 1.15
C LEU A 80 10.52 -0.53 -0.03
N THR A 81 9.79 0.51 -0.40
CA THR A 81 8.85 0.46 -1.53
C THR A 81 9.56 0.18 -2.84
N VAL A 82 10.66 0.88 -3.13
CA VAL A 82 11.41 0.68 -4.39
C VAL A 82 12.09 -0.68 -4.42
N LEU A 83 12.89 -1.01 -3.40
CA LEU A 83 13.64 -2.26 -3.35
C LEU A 83 12.72 -3.47 -3.22
N GLY A 84 11.73 -3.39 -2.32
CA GLY A 84 10.77 -4.46 -2.11
C GLY A 84 9.90 -4.73 -3.33
N THR A 85 9.49 -3.68 -4.06
CA THR A 85 8.75 -3.83 -5.31
C THR A 85 9.62 -4.46 -6.40
N ALA A 86 10.85 -3.99 -6.59
CA ALA A 86 11.74 -4.52 -7.62
C ALA A 86 12.07 -5.99 -7.38
N ILE A 87 12.51 -6.33 -6.16
CA ILE A 87 12.87 -7.70 -5.79
C ILE A 87 11.64 -8.60 -5.75
N GLY A 88 10.56 -8.17 -5.08
CA GLY A 88 9.34 -8.94 -4.93
C GLY A 88 8.67 -9.23 -6.28
N LEU A 89 8.60 -8.23 -7.18
CA LEU A 89 8.05 -8.41 -8.51
C LEU A 89 8.85 -9.41 -9.34
N PHE A 90 10.19 -9.35 -9.24
CA PHE A 90 11.06 -10.30 -9.93
C PHE A 90 10.85 -11.73 -9.40
N ILE A 91 10.80 -11.92 -8.07
CA ILE A 91 10.56 -13.23 -7.45
C ILE A 91 9.18 -13.77 -7.83
N VAL A 92 8.14 -12.94 -7.75
CA VAL A 92 6.76 -13.32 -8.13
C VAL A 92 6.69 -13.72 -9.60
N ALA A 93 7.31 -12.96 -10.50
CA ALA A 93 7.31 -13.25 -11.92
C ALA A 93 8.07 -14.55 -12.25
N MET A 94 9.26 -14.76 -11.65
CA MET A 94 10.02 -16.01 -11.82
C MET A 94 9.24 -17.24 -11.31
N THR A 95 8.68 -17.11 -10.12
CA THR A 95 7.89 -18.20 -9.50
C THR A 95 6.68 -18.54 -10.36
N ALA A 96 5.93 -17.53 -10.81
CA ALA A 96 4.78 -17.71 -11.69
C ALA A 96 5.16 -18.34 -13.03
N TYR A 97 6.29 -17.92 -13.62
CA TYR A 97 6.81 -18.50 -14.85
C TYR A 97 7.11 -20.00 -14.71
N VAL A 98 7.79 -20.40 -13.63
CA VAL A 98 8.07 -21.83 -13.38
C VAL A 98 6.79 -22.62 -13.15
N LEU A 99 5.87 -22.10 -12.35
CA LEU A 99 4.63 -22.79 -11.97
C LEU A 99 3.60 -22.91 -13.13
N GLN A 100 3.69 -22.07 -14.16
CA GLN A 100 2.80 -22.17 -15.32
C GLN A 100 3.32 -23.20 -16.36
N ARG A 101 4.61 -23.54 -16.35
CA ARG A 101 5.23 -24.46 -17.32
C ARG A 101 4.69 -25.88 -17.19
N LYS A 102 4.31 -26.48 -18.33
CA LYS A 102 3.79 -27.87 -18.37
C LYS A 102 4.87 -28.92 -18.18
N ASP A 103 6.12 -28.61 -18.58
CA ASP A 103 7.29 -29.49 -18.45
C ASP A 103 7.85 -29.56 -17.02
N PHE A 104 7.44 -28.66 -16.10
CA PHE A 104 7.82 -28.72 -14.70
C PHE A 104 7.01 -29.75 -13.94
N LYS A 105 7.58 -30.92 -13.67
CA LYS A 105 6.90 -32.09 -13.04
C LYS A 105 6.28 -31.77 -11.67
N TRP A 106 6.88 -30.88 -10.88
CA TRP A 106 6.46 -30.56 -9.52
C TRP A 106 5.46 -29.39 -9.43
N ARG A 107 5.07 -28.80 -10.55
CA ARG A 107 4.27 -27.58 -10.60
C ARG A 107 2.99 -27.64 -9.74
N ASN A 108 2.28 -28.78 -9.77
CA ASN A 108 1.02 -28.91 -9.03
C ASN A 108 1.27 -29.03 -7.52
N LYS A 109 2.30 -29.78 -7.11
CA LYS A 109 2.65 -29.94 -5.69
C LYS A 109 3.14 -28.63 -5.09
N VAL A 110 4.01 -27.89 -5.80
CA VAL A 110 4.51 -26.58 -5.35
C VAL A 110 3.38 -25.55 -5.36
N SER A 111 2.51 -25.53 -6.39
CA SER A 111 1.34 -24.66 -6.40
C SER A 111 0.38 -24.96 -5.23
N PHE A 112 0.17 -26.25 -4.91
CA PHE A 112 -0.64 -26.65 -3.76
C PHE A 112 0.01 -26.19 -2.45
N PHE A 113 1.33 -26.35 -2.30
CA PHE A 113 2.05 -25.87 -1.11
C PHE A 113 1.86 -24.35 -0.91
N PHE A 114 2.05 -23.55 -1.96
CA PHE A 114 1.77 -22.11 -1.87
C PHE A 114 0.33 -21.82 -1.48
N TYR A 115 -0.63 -22.50 -2.12
CA TYR A 115 -2.06 -22.32 -1.79
C TYR A 115 -2.37 -22.73 -0.33
N PHE A 116 -1.79 -23.83 0.12
CA PHE A 116 -1.95 -24.31 1.49
C PHE A 116 -1.51 -23.27 2.52
N THR A 117 -0.38 -22.58 2.28
CA THR A 117 0.11 -21.53 3.19
C THR A 117 -0.82 -20.30 3.29
N THR A 118 -1.74 -20.11 2.35
CA THR A 118 -2.76 -19.06 2.46
C THR A 118 -3.94 -19.43 3.34
N LEU A 119 -4.20 -20.72 3.50
CA LEU A 119 -5.32 -21.24 4.31
C LEU A 119 -4.93 -21.47 5.76
N PHE A 120 -3.66 -21.76 6.02
CA PHE A 120 -3.17 -22.12 7.35
C PHE A 120 -2.06 -21.15 7.76
N SER A 121 -2.28 -20.44 8.88
CA SER A 121 -1.29 -19.57 9.49
C SER A 121 -0.88 -20.13 10.85
N GLY A 122 0.42 -20.08 11.15
CA GLY A 122 0.94 -20.41 12.47
C GLY A 122 0.58 -19.39 13.56
N GLY A 123 0.03 -18.24 13.17
CA GLY A 123 -0.32 -17.17 14.08
C GLY A 123 0.83 -16.17 14.34
N LEU A 124 0.50 -15.11 15.07
CA LEU A 124 1.42 -14.01 15.32
C LEU A 124 2.62 -14.42 16.18
N VAL A 125 2.38 -15.17 17.26
CA VAL A 125 3.44 -15.53 18.22
C VAL A 125 4.54 -16.39 17.59
N PRO A 126 4.23 -17.51 16.91
CA PRO A 126 5.25 -18.28 16.19
C PRO A 126 5.98 -17.45 15.12
N TRP A 127 5.27 -16.59 14.39
CA TRP A 127 5.88 -15.69 13.43
C TRP A 127 6.88 -14.72 14.06
N TYR A 128 6.49 -14.08 15.18
CA TYR A 128 7.36 -13.18 15.91
C TYR A 128 8.61 -13.89 16.44
N ILE A 129 8.45 -15.09 17.01
CA ILE A 129 9.57 -15.91 17.52
C ILE A 129 10.52 -16.28 16.38
N LEU A 130 10.00 -16.68 15.22
CA LEU A 130 10.79 -16.98 14.03
C LEU A 130 11.66 -15.78 13.62
N MET A 131 11.03 -14.61 13.46
CA MET A 131 11.72 -13.40 13.01
C MET A 131 12.75 -12.90 14.01
N VAL A 132 12.40 -12.89 15.30
CA VAL A 132 13.25 -12.28 16.33
C VAL A 132 14.29 -13.24 16.89
N LYS A 133 13.88 -14.48 17.24
CA LYS A 133 14.75 -15.43 17.93
C LYS A 133 15.57 -16.29 16.98
N TYR A 134 14.95 -16.82 15.91
CA TYR A 134 15.64 -17.74 15.00
C TYR A 134 16.37 -17.02 13.87
N LEU A 135 15.78 -15.98 13.29
CA LEU A 135 16.40 -15.22 12.21
C LEU A 135 17.20 -13.99 12.69
N GLY A 136 17.04 -13.59 13.97
CA GLY A 136 17.79 -12.47 14.56
C GLY A 136 17.50 -11.12 13.90
N LEU A 137 16.32 -10.93 13.31
CA LEU A 137 15.99 -9.76 12.49
C LEU A 137 15.37 -8.59 13.26
N LYS A 138 15.30 -8.66 14.61
CA LYS A 138 14.80 -7.53 15.41
C LYS A 138 15.65 -6.28 15.16
N ASP A 139 15.00 -5.12 15.06
CA ASP A 139 15.63 -3.83 14.77
C ASP A 139 16.48 -3.80 13.47
N SER A 140 16.08 -4.60 12.48
CA SER A 140 16.76 -4.70 11.19
C SER A 140 15.87 -4.22 10.04
N TYR A 141 16.48 -3.58 9.05
CA TYR A 141 15.81 -3.23 7.79
C TYR A 141 15.24 -4.46 7.07
N LEU A 142 15.89 -5.63 7.21
CA LEU A 142 15.43 -6.89 6.64
C LEU A 142 14.12 -7.38 7.28
N ALA A 143 13.83 -7.03 8.54
CA ALA A 143 12.55 -7.35 9.17
C ALA A 143 11.36 -6.65 8.50
N LEU A 144 11.61 -5.51 7.85
CA LEU A 144 10.62 -4.77 7.09
C LEU A 144 10.57 -5.22 5.62
N LEU A 145 11.70 -5.60 5.06
CA LEU A 145 11.83 -5.96 3.65
C LEU A 145 11.29 -7.37 3.34
N LEU A 146 11.68 -8.39 4.15
CA LEU A 146 11.45 -9.80 3.80
C LEU A 146 9.98 -10.25 3.87
N PRO A 147 9.18 -9.88 4.89
CA PRO A 147 7.82 -10.40 5.04
C PRO A 147 6.90 -10.14 3.83
N PRO A 148 6.86 -8.93 3.24
CA PRO A 148 5.98 -8.66 2.10
C PRO A 148 6.54 -9.08 0.73
N LEU A 149 7.80 -9.57 0.63
CA LEU A 149 8.45 -9.89 -0.65
C LEU A 149 7.69 -10.92 -1.47
N LEU A 150 7.09 -11.91 -0.82
CA LEU A 150 6.43 -13.02 -1.51
C LEU A 150 4.95 -13.08 -1.14
N SER A 151 4.11 -12.68 -2.07
CA SER A 151 2.65 -12.81 -1.95
C SER A 151 2.15 -13.93 -2.85
N VAL A 152 1.55 -14.96 -2.26
CA VAL A 152 0.94 -16.06 -3.02
C VAL A 152 -0.18 -15.56 -3.93
N PHE A 153 -0.96 -14.59 -3.48
CA PHE A 153 -2.00 -13.94 -4.28
C PHE A 153 -1.41 -13.34 -5.58
N ASN A 154 -0.30 -12.62 -5.47
CA ASN A 154 0.38 -12.03 -6.63
C ASN A 154 0.96 -13.11 -7.57
N ILE A 155 1.47 -14.22 -7.02
CA ILE A 155 1.95 -15.36 -7.81
C ILE A 155 0.79 -15.98 -8.62
N ILE A 156 -0.37 -16.18 -8.01
CA ILE A 156 -1.54 -16.77 -8.68
C ILE A 156 -2.02 -15.89 -9.83
N ILE A 157 -2.13 -14.58 -9.60
CA ILE A 157 -2.52 -13.62 -10.64
C ILE A 157 -1.50 -13.64 -11.79
N MET A 158 -0.20 -13.53 -11.47
CA MET A 158 0.85 -13.53 -12.49
C MET A 158 0.88 -14.85 -13.27
N LYS A 159 0.74 -15.99 -12.59
CA LYS A 159 0.64 -17.32 -13.22
C LYS A 159 -0.56 -17.40 -14.16
N SER A 160 -1.72 -16.93 -13.75
CA SER A 160 -2.93 -16.90 -14.58
C SER A 160 -2.70 -16.08 -15.85
N TYR A 161 -2.06 -14.91 -15.71
CA TYR A 161 -1.75 -14.05 -16.84
C TYR A 161 -0.76 -14.69 -17.80
N MET A 162 0.31 -15.28 -17.29
CA MET A 162 1.33 -15.98 -18.11
C MET A 162 0.78 -17.22 -18.80
N SER A 163 -0.20 -17.92 -18.19
CA SER A 163 -0.86 -19.09 -18.80
C SER A 163 -1.65 -18.74 -20.07
N GLY A 164 -1.94 -17.46 -20.30
CA GLY A 164 -2.57 -16.98 -21.52
C GLY A 164 -1.62 -16.77 -22.69
N ILE A 165 -0.31 -16.88 -22.48
CA ILE A 165 0.69 -16.74 -23.53
C ILE A 165 0.75 -18.02 -24.37
N PRO A 166 0.71 -17.95 -25.73
CA PRO A 166 0.82 -19.11 -26.58
C PRO A 166 2.14 -19.87 -26.35
N GLN A 167 2.04 -21.17 -26.13
CA GLN A 167 3.20 -22.04 -25.86
C GLN A 167 4.18 -22.06 -27.04
N ALA A 168 3.69 -21.89 -28.27
CA ALA A 168 4.48 -21.81 -29.49
C ALA A 168 5.64 -20.80 -29.43
N LEU A 169 5.45 -19.67 -28.72
CA LEU A 169 6.51 -18.66 -28.52
C LEU A 169 7.69 -19.22 -27.71
N THR A 170 7.40 -20.01 -26.69
CA THR A 170 8.42 -20.64 -25.86
C THR A 170 9.12 -21.79 -26.61
N GLU A 171 8.35 -22.56 -27.39
CA GLU A 171 8.87 -23.66 -28.19
C GLU A 171 9.79 -23.16 -29.32
N SER A 172 9.39 -22.12 -30.06
CA SER A 172 10.20 -21.45 -31.06
C SER A 172 11.53 -20.96 -30.50
N ALA A 173 11.50 -20.26 -29.37
CA ALA A 173 12.70 -19.79 -28.71
C ALA A 173 13.63 -20.94 -28.24
N LYS A 174 13.08 -22.10 -27.87
CA LYS A 174 13.87 -23.28 -27.53
C LYS A 174 14.54 -23.90 -28.78
N ILE A 175 13.83 -23.93 -29.91
CA ILE A 175 14.40 -24.38 -31.21
C ILE A 175 15.59 -23.48 -31.62
N ASP A 176 15.48 -22.17 -31.36
CA ASP A 176 16.55 -21.20 -31.56
C ASP A 176 17.71 -21.32 -30.55
N GLY A 177 17.67 -22.31 -29.64
CA GLY A 177 18.72 -22.57 -28.66
C GLY A 177 18.67 -21.70 -27.42
N ALA A 178 17.58 -20.94 -27.19
CA ALA A 178 17.46 -20.10 -26.01
C ALA A 178 17.26 -20.91 -24.72
N GLY A 179 18.08 -20.67 -23.71
CA GLY A 179 17.89 -21.25 -22.37
C GLY A 179 16.69 -20.64 -21.66
N ASP A 180 16.17 -21.36 -20.65
CA ASP A 180 14.94 -21.00 -19.91
C ASP A 180 14.95 -19.59 -19.31
N PHE A 181 16.08 -19.15 -18.76
CA PHE A 181 16.22 -17.79 -18.21
C PHE A 181 16.18 -16.72 -19.31
N THR A 182 16.77 -17.01 -20.48
CA THR A 182 16.71 -16.12 -21.64
C THR A 182 15.28 -15.99 -22.15
N ILE A 183 14.55 -17.10 -22.24
CA ILE A 183 13.13 -17.11 -22.61
C ILE A 183 12.31 -16.28 -21.61
N PHE A 184 12.54 -16.47 -20.31
CA PHE A 184 11.87 -15.68 -19.28
C PHE A 184 12.11 -14.18 -19.47
N MET A 185 13.39 -13.77 -19.58
CA MET A 185 13.76 -12.34 -19.62
C MET A 185 13.40 -11.66 -20.93
N LYS A 186 13.64 -12.33 -22.08
CA LYS A 186 13.53 -11.70 -23.40
C LYS A 186 12.19 -11.95 -24.09
N VAL A 187 11.47 -13.02 -23.76
CA VAL A 187 10.20 -13.37 -24.40
C VAL A 187 9.03 -13.13 -23.44
N ILE A 188 9.04 -13.74 -22.25
CA ILE A 188 7.88 -13.74 -21.35
C ILE A 188 7.70 -12.40 -20.65
N LEU A 189 8.74 -11.85 -19.99
CA LEU A 189 8.63 -10.59 -19.25
C LEU A 189 8.13 -9.43 -20.11
N PRO A 190 8.59 -9.22 -21.35
CA PRO A 190 8.06 -8.18 -22.20
C PRO A 190 6.57 -8.33 -22.54
N LEU A 191 6.08 -9.56 -22.68
CA LEU A 191 4.68 -9.85 -23.02
C LEU A 191 3.75 -9.62 -21.82
N VAL A 192 4.25 -9.75 -20.57
CA VAL A 192 3.45 -9.57 -19.35
C VAL A 192 3.61 -8.20 -18.72
N LYS A 193 4.17 -7.21 -19.40
CA LYS A 193 4.35 -5.84 -18.89
C LYS A 193 3.10 -5.25 -18.20
N PRO A 194 1.87 -5.40 -18.74
CA PRO A 194 0.68 -4.89 -18.06
C PRO A 194 0.42 -5.56 -16.71
N ALA A 195 0.62 -6.88 -16.62
CA ALA A 195 0.49 -7.62 -15.37
C ALA A 195 1.60 -7.25 -14.37
N LEU A 196 2.84 -7.06 -14.85
CA LEU A 196 3.96 -6.59 -14.03
C LEU A 196 3.66 -5.22 -13.42
N ALA A 197 3.11 -4.29 -14.18
CA ALA A 197 2.75 -2.96 -13.68
C ALA A 197 1.66 -3.05 -12.61
N THR A 198 0.63 -3.87 -12.81
CA THR A 198 -0.47 -4.05 -11.85
C THR A 198 0.02 -4.70 -10.56
N ILE A 199 0.77 -5.79 -10.64
CA ILE A 199 1.30 -6.50 -9.47
C ILE A 199 2.36 -5.68 -8.76
N GLY A 200 3.21 -4.97 -9.52
CA GLY A 200 4.19 -4.04 -8.98
C GLY A 200 3.52 -2.94 -8.15
N MET A 201 2.38 -2.43 -8.59
CA MET A 201 1.59 -1.48 -7.80
C MET A 201 1.07 -2.10 -6.50
N PHE A 202 0.54 -3.33 -6.52
CA PHE A 202 0.09 -3.99 -5.30
C PHE A 202 1.21 -4.16 -4.29
N ILE A 203 2.40 -4.57 -4.75
CA ILE A 203 3.58 -4.72 -3.90
C ILE A 203 4.01 -3.35 -3.35
N ALA A 204 4.08 -2.32 -4.20
CA ALA A 204 4.47 -0.97 -3.81
C ALA A 204 3.52 -0.37 -2.77
N LEU A 205 2.20 -0.51 -2.96
CA LEU A 205 1.20 -0.10 -1.99
C LEU A 205 1.30 -0.88 -0.68
N GLY A 206 1.61 -2.17 -0.75
CA GLY A 206 1.84 -3.00 0.43
C GLY A 206 2.98 -2.47 1.28
N TYR A 207 4.13 -2.16 0.69
CA TYR A 207 5.27 -1.57 1.41
C TYR A 207 5.00 -0.14 1.89
N TRP A 208 4.36 0.70 1.06
CA TRP A 208 4.07 2.07 1.44
C TRP A 208 3.16 2.15 2.67
N ASN A 209 2.19 1.27 2.77
CA ASN A 209 1.21 1.26 3.85
C ASN A 209 1.59 0.35 5.04
N ASP A 210 2.78 -0.26 5.03
CA ASP A 210 3.19 -1.17 6.09
C ASP A 210 3.62 -0.42 7.36
N TRP A 211 2.74 -0.40 8.33
CA TRP A 211 3.00 0.05 9.69
C TRP A 211 3.19 -1.12 10.65
N TYR A 212 2.62 -2.29 10.30
CA TYR A 212 2.48 -3.42 11.22
C TYR A 212 3.81 -4.13 11.47
N ASN A 213 4.60 -4.41 10.44
CA ASN A 213 5.93 -5.00 10.62
C ASN A 213 6.87 -4.05 11.37
N SER A 214 6.75 -2.74 11.12
CA SER A 214 7.51 -1.74 11.87
C SER A 214 7.12 -1.75 13.35
N MET A 215 5.84 -1.84 13.68
CA MET A 215 5.34 -1.93 15.05
C MET A 215 5.85 -3.20 15.76
N LEU A 216 5.88 -4.34 15.06
CA LEU A 216 6.26 -5.61 15.67
C LEU A 216 7.76 -5.75 15.90
N PHE A 217 8.57 -5.30 14.94
CA PHE A 217 9.97 -5.68 14.89
C PHE A 217 10.95 -4.53 15.15
N ILE A 218 10.51 -3.27 15.07
CA ILE A 218 11.41 -2.10 15.11
C ILE A 218 11.20 -1.30 16.38
N ASN A 219 12.29 -1.14 17.16
CA ASN A 219 12.38 -0.21 18.29
C ASN A 219 13.22 1.01 17.93
N ASN A 220 14.18 0.86 17.01
CA ASN A 220 15.08 1.92 16.58
C ASN A 220 14.32 2.97 15.75
N GLU A 221 14.24 4.18 16.25
CA GLU A 221 13.51 5.28 15.62
C GLU A 221 14.02 5.65 14.21
N ASN A 222 15.28 5.34 13.92
CA ASN A 222 15.86 5.59 12.60
C ASN A 222 15.33 4.63 11.51
N LEU A 223 14.68 3.53 11.91
CA LEU A 223 14.12 2.52 11.00
C LEU A 223 12.59 2.53 10.95
N TYR A 224 11.93 3.49 11.61
CA TYR A 224 10.47 3.57 11.54
C TYR A 224 9.98 3.82 10.12
N SER A 225 9.00 3.02 9.69
CA SER A 225 8.25 3.33 8.48
C SER A 225 7.38 4.57 8.70
N LEU A 226 7.06 5.29 7.62
CA LEU A 226 6.27 6.52 7.66
C LEU A 226 4.87 6.29 8.29
N GLN A 227 4.22 5.19 7.93
CA GLN A 227 2.91 4.82 8.46
C GLN A 227 2.98 4.49 9.96
N TYR A 228 4.05 3.80 10.40
CA TYR A 228 4.24 3.52 11.82
C TYR A 228 4.58 4.78 12.62
N TYR A 229 5.37 5.68 12.05
CA TYR A 229 5.66 6.99 12.64
C TYR A 229 4.37 7.78 12.89
N LEU A 230 3.48 7.84 11.88
CA LEU A 230 2.15 8.45 12.04
C LEU A 230 1.34 7.75 13.14
N TYR A 231 1.25 6.41 13.10
CA TYR A 231 0.53 5.63 14.09
C TYR A 231 1.01 5.91 15.52
N LYS A 232 2.33 5.99 15.73
CA LYS A 232 2.93 6.30 17.03
C LYS A 232 2.55 7.69 17.53
N ILE A 233 2.59 8.71 16.66
CA ILE A 233 2.20 10.06 17.05
C ILE A 233 0.72 10.13 17.43
N VAL A 234 -0.15 9.55 16.60
CA VAL A 234 -1.60 9.54 16.88
C VAL A 234 -1.91 8.86 18.21
N ASN A 235 -1.31 7.69 18.49
CA ASN A 235 -1.51 7.00 19.75
C ASN A 235 -0.95 7.75 20.95
N ASN A 236 0.18 8.42 20.81
CA ASN A 236 0.73 9.25 21.90
C ASN A 236 -0.22 10.41 22.23
N ILE A 237 -0.81 11.07 21.22
CA ILE A 237 -1.81 12.12 21.42
C ILE A 237 -3.03 11.59 22.19
N GLU A 238 -3.55 10.41 21.81
CA GLU A 238 -4.70 9.80 22.49
C GLU A 238 -4.36 9.40 23.93
N ALA A 239 -3.17 8.84 24.17
CA ALA A 239 -2.71 8.52 25.52
C ALA A 239 -2.61 9.76 26.40
N TYR A 240 -2.05 10.87 25.89
CA TYR A 240 -2.03 12.15 26.61
C TYR A 240 -3.41 12.67 26.95
N LYS A 241 -4.36 12.63 26.00
CA LYS A 241 -5.75 13.04 26.26
C LYS A 241 -6.39 12.21 27.36
N THR A 242 -6.18 10.90 27.34
CA THR A 242 -6.75 9.99 28.35
C THR A 242 -6.19 10.28 29.74
N ILE A 243 -4.87 10.50 29.86
CA ILE A 243 -4.21 10.83 31.12
C ILE A 243 -4.76 12.16 31.68
N LEU A 244 -4.90 13.19 30.84
CA LEU A 244 -5.45 14.48 31.24
C LEU A 244 -6.90 14.38 31.68
N ALA A 245 -7.72 13.57 31.00
CA ALA A 245 -9.12 13.34 31.39
C ALA A 245 -9.23 12.60 32.73
N GLN A 246 -8.34 11.63 33.00
CA GLN A 246 -8.33 10.89 34.27
C GLN A 246 -7.76 11.70 35.45
N ALA A 247 -6.83 12.63 35.18
CA ALA A 247 -6.23 13.48 36.22
C ALA A 247 -7.23 14.52 36.80
N GLY A 248 -8.50 14.47 36.41
CA GLY A 248 -9.57 15.37 36.86
C GLY A 248 -9.23 16.81 36.48
N GLY A 249 -9.92 17.39 35.53
CA GLY A 249 -9.67 18.70 34.89
C GLY A 249 -9.47 19.95 35.77
N GLY A 250 -8.88 19.80 36.93
CA GLY A 250 -8.63 20.85 37.94
C GLY A 250 -7.16 21.21 38.14
N THR A 251 -6.21 20.54 37.50
CA THR A 251 -4.82 20.95 37.62
C THR A 251 -4.46 21.92 36.50
N SER A 252 -3.72 22.97 36.86
CA SER A 252 -3.20 24.03 35.96
C SER A 252 -2.40 23.51 34.76
N LEU A 253 -2.21 22.19 34.63
CA LEU A 253 -1.65 21.47 33.49
C LEU A 253 -2.60 21.42 32.27
N GLY A 254 -3.93 21.46 32.50
CA GLY A 254 -4.92 21.40 31.41
C GLY A 254 -4.99 22.66 30.53
N SER A 255 -4.54 23.81 31.05
CA SER A 255 -4.53 25.09 30.32
C SER A 255 -3.28 25.39 29.54
N THR A 256 -2.20 24.59 29.72
CA THR A 256 -0.88 24.87 29.11
C THR A 256 -0.58 23.98 27.87
N ILE A 257 -1.36 22.97 27.59
CA ILE A 257 -1.12 22.10 26.43
C ILE A 257 -2.15 22.43 25.33
N ASN A 258 -1.99 23.60 24.71
CA ASN A 258 -2.62 23.92 23.42
C ASN A 258 -1.92 23.11 22.28
N MET A 259 -1.80 21.81 22.47
CA MET A 259 -1.24 20.97 21.40
C MET A 259 -2.36 20.69 20.40
N PRO A 260 -2.23 21.13 19.14
CA PRO A 260 -3.21 20.81 18.13
C PRO A 260 -3.23 19.28 17.99
N SER A 261 -4.35 18.66 18.38
CA SER A 261 -4.45 17.20 18.42
C SER A 261 -5.25 16.66 17.25
N GLU A 262 -6.42 17.23 16.98
CA GLU A 262 -7.26 16.77 15.86
C GLU A 262 -6.77 17.31 14.53
N SER A 263 -6.45 18.59 14.45
CA SER A 263 -5.85 19.17 13.24
C SER A 263 -4.48 18.58 12.92
N LEU A 264 -3.67 18.23 13.95
CA LEU A 264 -2.38 17.56 13.76
C LEU A 264 -2.51 16.16 13.16
N LYS A 265 -3.49 15.36 13.64
CA LYS A 265 -3.79 14.04 13.05
C LYS A 265 -4.09 14.17 11.56
N MET A 266 -4.91 15.17 11.19
CA MET A 266 -5.27 15.41 9.80
C MET A 266 -4.09 15.91 8.96
N ALA A 267 -3.29 16.84 9.48
CA ALA A 267 -2.10 17.33 8.80
C ALA A 267 -1.07 16.19 8.55
N LEU A 268 -0.83 15.35 9.55
CA LEU A 268 0.04 14.18 9.40
C LEU A 268 -0.53 13.17 8.39
N THR A 269 -1.83 12.97 8.38
CA THR A 269 -2.49 12.10 7.37
C THR A 269 -2.24 12.64 5.96
N ILE A 270 -2.36 13.94 5.73
CA ILE A 270 -2.07 14.56 4.43
C ILE A 270 -0.58 14.42 4.07
N ILE A 271 0.32 14.66 5.01
CA ILE A 271 1.77 14.48 4.80
C ILE A 271 2.07 13.04 4.36
N VAL A 272 1.51 12.04 5.02
CA VAL A 272 1.79 10.62 4.75
C VAL A 272 1.14 10.12 3.47
N THR A 273 -0.09 10.57 3.16
CA THR A 273 -0.85 10.10 1.98
C THR A 273 -0.55 10.92 0.72
N GLY A 274 -0.09 12.16 0.88
CA GLY A 274 0.17 13.08 -0.25
C GLY A 274 1.02 12.48 -1.37
N PRO A 275 2.19 11.92 -1.09
CA PRO A 275 3.06 11.38 -2.14
C PRO A 275 2.43 10.26 -2.95
N ILE A 276 1.67 9.35 -2.31
CA ILE A 276 1.05 8.24 -3.03
C ILE A 276 -0.09 8.73 -3.93
N ILE A 277 -0.84 9.74 -3.50
CA ILE A 277 -1.88 10.37 -4.32
C ILE A 277 -1.27 11.01 -5.56
N LEU A 278 -0.09 11.65 -5.43
CA LEU A 278 0.61 12.25 -6.56
C LEU A 278 1.18 11.22 -7.54
N VAL A 279 1.57 10.05 -7.05
CA VAL A 279 2.11 8.95 -7.88
C VAL A 279 1.00 8.18 -8.60
N TYR A 280 -0.20 8.10 -8.02
CA TYR A 280 -1.31 7.31 -8.54
C TYR A 280 -1.66 7.59 -10.02
N PRO A 281 -1.81 8.83 -10.52
CA PRO A 281 -2.15 9.12 -11.92
C PRO A 281 -1.13 8.55 -12.93
N PHE A 282 0.14 8.46 -12.54
CA PHE A 282 1.18 7.91 -13.40
C PHE A 282 1.06 6.38 -13.54
N ILE A 283 0.56 5.71 -12.50
CA ILE A 283 0.41 4.25 -12.47
C ILE A 283 -0.94 3.82 -13.07
N GLN A 284 -1.99 4.62 -12.91
CA GLN A 284 -3.35 4.32 -13.34
C GLN A 284 -3.44 3.90 -14.82
N LYS A 285 -2.69 4.53 -15.72
CA LYS A 285 -2.68 4.20 -17.15
C LYS A 285 -2.30 2.74 -17.44
N TYR A 286 -1.44 2.15 -16.61
CA TYR A 286 -1.03 0.75 -16.77
C TYR A 286 -2.05 -0.22 -16.20
N PHE A 287 -2.78 0.22 -15.15
CA PHE A 287 -3.81 -0.59 -14.51
C PHE A 287 -5.02 -0.81 -15.43
N VAL A 288 -5.50 0.26 -16.09
CA VAL A 288 -6.65 0.19 -17.00
C VAL A 288 -6.38 -0.78 -18.16
N SER A 289 -5.15 -0.80 -18.70
CA SER A 289 -4.79 -1.73 -19.78
C SER A 289 -4.58 -3.18 -19.29
N GLY A 290 -4.15 -3.40 -18.04
CA GLY A 290 -3.88 -4.73 -17.50
C GLY A 290 -5.14 -5.52 -17.12
N VAL A 291 -6.13 -4.87 -16.52
CA VAL A 291 -7.37 -5.52 -16.04
C VAL A 291 -8.29 -5.90 -17.20
N THR A 292 -8.35 -5.10 -18.26
CA THR A 292 -9.22 -5.36 -19.41
C THR A 292 -8.83 -6.58 -20.24
N ILE A 293 -7.53 -6.91 -20.31
CA ILE A 293 -7.05 -8.08 -21.08
C ILE A 293 -7.40 -9.40 -20.37
N GLY A 294 -7.49 -9.41 -19.04
CA GLY A 294 -7.92 -10.57 -18.26
C GLY A 294 -9.42 -10.83 -18.28
N ALA A 295 -10.23 -9.80 -18.50
CA ALA A 295 -11.71 -9.88 -18.48
C ALA A 295 -12.35 -10.28 -19.81
N VAL A 296 -11.62 -10.27 -20.93
CA VAL A 296 -12.16 -10.50 -22.29
C VAL A 296 -11.92 -11.96 -22.76
N LYS A 297 -11.61 -12.89 -21.86
CA LYS A 297 -11.60 -14.34 -22.14
C LYS A 297 -12.84 -15.00 -21.56
N GLY A 298 -14.01 -14.61 -22.06
CA GLY A 298 -15.27 -15.31 -21.96
C GLY A 298 -15.79 -15.54 -23.38
#